data_d3d319ba91d2c3d6221a73ce818fddee
#
_entry.id   d3d319ba91d2c3d6221a73ce818fddee
#
_cell.length_a   1.000
_cell.length_b   1.000
_cell.length_c   1.000
_cell.angle_alpha   90.00
_cell.angle_beta   90.00
_cell.angle_gamma   90.00
#
_symmetry.space_group_name_H-M   'P 1'
#
loop_
_entity.id
_entity.type
_entity.pdbx_description
1 polymer ?
#
loop_
_entity_poly.entity_id
_entity_poly.type
_entity_poly.pdbx_seq_one_letter_code
_entity_poly.pdbx_strand_id
1 'polypeptide(L)'
;MEFAKFTGKTLDEALAAACNAKGCTKEELHYEVTEEKSGFLGIGKTIEIEAYCPKDIEDFIKSYIQTYFDNAELDGTVEIENDHGFYRITVNTKNNAIMIGKAGKSLQAFNRLVKAAVSAAFKKRIGLLIDVNGYKEERYEKICKMAVRVAKDVRRTKVDAVLDPMP
;
A
#
# COMPACT_ATOMS: atom_id res chain seq x y z
N MET A 1 0.88 3.80 -15.65
CA MET A 1 -0.18 2.79 -15.64
C MET A 1 -1.37 3.39 -16.36
N GLU A 2 -1.99 2.66 -17.28
CA GLU A 2 -3.23 3.09 -17.91
C GLU A 2 -4.38 2.53 -17.09
N PHE A 3 -5.33 3.40 -16.75
CA PHE A 3 -6.55 2.98 -16.06
C PHE A 3 -7.58 2.44 -17.05
N ALA A 4 -8.52 1.64 -16.56
CA ALA A 4 -9.61 1.15 -17.39
C ALA A 4 -10.50 2.32 -17.81
N LYS A 5 -10.86 2.33 -19.10
CA LYS A 5 -11.72 3.35 -19.70
C LYS A 5 -13.15 2.85 -19.79
N PHE A 6 -14.06 3.73 -19.44
CA PHE A 6 -15.51 3.46 -19.50
C PHE A 6 -16.21 4.60 -20.21
N THR A 7 -17.23 4.27 -20.98
CA THR A 7 -17.95 5.25 -21.77
C THR A 7 -19.45 5.18 -21.49
N GLY A 8 -20.12 6.33 -21.57
CA GLY A 8 -21.57 6.44 -21.45
C GLY A 8 -22.09 7.67 -22.17
N LYS A 9 -23.40 7.75 -22.40
CA LYS A 9 -24.05 8.95 -22.94
C LYS A 9 -24.10 10.08 -21.89
N THR A 10 -24.11 9.69 -20.63
CA THR A 10 -24.04 10.58 -19.47
C THR A 10 -22.93 10.13 -18.54
N LEU A 11 -22.49 11.02 -17.64
CA LEU A 11 -21.51 10.68 -16.64
C LEU A 11 -22.01 9.54 -15.72
N ASP A 12 -23.29 9.57 -15.36
CA ASP A 12 -23.87 8.52 -14.51
C ASP A 12 -23.88 7.14 -15.20
N GLU A 13 -24.12 7.09 -16.51
CA GLU A 13 -23.99 5.83 -17.28
C GLU A 13 -22.56 5.32 -17.30
N ALA A 14 -21.57 6.19 -17.54
CA ALA A 14 -20.17 5.81 -17.52
C ALA A 14 -19.72 5.32 -16.14
N LEU A 15 -20.14 6.00 -15.07
CA LEU A 15 -19.88 5.59 -13.68
C LEU A 15 -20.55 4.25 -13.34
N ALA A 16 -21.80 4.05 -13.75
CA ALA A 16 -22.49 2.78 -13.54
C ALA A 16 -21.78 1.62 -14.25
N ALA A 17 -21.33 1.84 -15.50
CA ALA A 17 -20.54 0.85 -16.24
C ALA A 17 -19.23 0.51 -15.53
N ALA A 18 -18.52 1.52 -15.00
CA ALA A 18 -17.29 1.34 -14.23
C ALA A 18 -17.52 0.55 -12.93
N CYS A 19 -18.54 0.93 -12.15
CA CYS A 19 -18.91 0.24 -10.91
C CYS A 19 -19.25 -1.23 -11.15
N ASN A 20 -20.06 -1.51 -12.18
CA ASN A 20 -20.42 -2.88 -12.53
C ASN A 20 -19.22 -3.72 -12.96
N ALA A 21 -18.33 -3.16 -13.77
CA ALA A 21 -17.15 -3.87 -14.27
C ALA A 21 -16.10 -4.12 -13.14
N LYS A 22 -15.98 -3.19 -12.20
CA LYS A 22 -15.00 -3.27 -11.08
C LYS A 22 -15.57 -3.91 -9.83
N GLY A 23 -16.89 -4.08 -9.74
CA GLY A 23 -17.55 -4.67 -8.57
C GLY A 23 -17.42 -3.80 -7.32
N CYS A 24 -17.46 -2.46 -7.47
CA CYS A 24 -17.34 -1.50 -6.38
C CYS A 24 -18.52 -0.53 -6.37
N THR A 25 -18.69 0.20 -5.27
CA THR A 25 -19.69 1.26 -5.13
C THR A 25 -19.22 2.55 -5.79
N LYS A 26 -20.14 3.49 -6.01
CA LYS A 26 -19.82 4.80 -6.60
C LYS A 26 -18.91 5.63 -5.67
N GLU A 27 -19.05 5.45 -4.37
CA GLU A 27 -18.26 6.11 -3.33
C GLU A 27 -16.81 5.63 -3.30
N GLU A 28 -16.58 4.37 -3.67
CA GLU A 28 -15.25 3.76 -3.74
C GLU A 28 -14.54 4.02 -5.08
N LEU A 29 -15.31 4.42 -6.11
CA LEU A 29 -14.76 4.63 -7.44
C LEU A 29 -14.02 5.97 -7.52
N HIS A 30 -12.76 5.93 -7.89
CA HIS A 30 -11.99 7.11 -8.29
C HIS A 30 -12.00 7.21 -9.80
N TYR A 31 -12.35 8.37 -10.33
CA TYR A 31 -12.44 8.57 -11.78
C TYR A 31 -11.95 9.94 -12.21
N GLU A 32 -11.53 10.03 -13.46
CA GLU A 32 -11.20 11.27 -14.16
C GLU A 32 -11.88 11.26 -15.52
N VAL A 33 -12.54 12.35 -15.91
CA VAL A 33 -13.15 12.49 -17.23
C VAL A 33 -12.04 12.78 -18.22
N THR A 34 -11.81 11.87 -19.16
CA THR A 34 -10.73 11.99 -20.16
C THR A 34 -11.21 12.63 -21.45
N GLU A 35 -12.45 12.39 -21.84
CA GLU A 35 -13.00 12.93 -23.07
C GLU A 35 -14.51 13.17 -22.99
N GLU A 36 -14.96 14.32 -23.50
CA GLU A 36 -16.37 14.59 -23.78
C GLU A 36 -16.54 14.88 -25.28
N LYS A 37 -17.22 14.00 -25.99
CA LYS A 37 -17.57 14.21 -27.40
C LYS A 37 -19.03 14.66 -27.48
N SER A 38 -19.27 15.85 -28.04
CA SER A 38 -20.60 16.25 -28.47
C SER A 38 -20.83 15.74 -29.92
N GLY A 39 -21.88 14.95 -30.11
CA GLY A 39 -22.23 14.49 -31.46
C GLY A 39 -22.67 15.64 -32.36
N PHE A 40 -22.65 15.40 -33.68
CA PHE A 40 -23.13 16.36 -34.68
C PHE A 40 -24.61 16.64 -34.47
N LEU A 41 -25.02 17.91 -34.35
CA LEU A 41 -26.39 18.38 -34.07
C LEU A 41 -26.97 17.92 -32.72
N GLY A 42 -26.12 17.70 -31.69
CA GLY A 42 -26.58 17.31 -30.36
C GLY A 42 -26.99 15.85 -30.19
N ILE A 43 -26.85 15.03 -31.25
CA ILE A 43 -27.15 13.60 -31.21
C ILE A 43 -25.81 12.85 -31.01
N GLY A 44 -25.72 12.04 -29.93
CA GLY A 44 -24.56 11.19 -29.68
C GLY A 44 -23.50 11.76 -28.76
N LYS A 45 -23.90 12.46 -27.68
CA LYS A 45 -22.95 12.82 -26.60
C LYS A 45 -22.35 11.54 -26.01
N THR A 46 -21.01 11.49 -25.94
CA THR A 46 -20.29 10.38 -25.29
C THR A 46 -19.30 10.99 -24.29
N ILE A 47 -19.32 10.46 -23.07
CA ILE A 47 -18.38 10.80 -22.02
C ILE A 47 -17.50 9.57 -21.78
N GLU A 48 -16.18 9.76 -21.81
CA GLU A 48 -15.21 8.76 -21.46
C GLU A 48 -14.58 9.13 -20.10
N ILE A 49 -14.49 8.14 -19.22
CA ILE A 49 -13.82 8.26 -17.94
C ILE A 49 -12.72 7.21 -17.82
N GLU A 50 -11.62 7.57 -17.20
CA GLU A 50 -10.66 6.61 -16.63
C GLU A 50 -10.98 6.40 -15.15
N ALA A 51 -11.08 5.14 -14.70
CA ALA A 51 -11.49 4.86 -13.34
C ALA A 51 -10.72 3.70 -12.72
N TYR A 52 -10.52 3.79 -11.40
CA TYR A 52 -9.95 2.73 -10.57
C TYR A 52 -10.67 2.66 -9.22
N CYS A 53 -10.58 1.51 -8.56
CA CYS A 53 -11.16 1.25 -7.25
C CYS A 53 -10.07 0.75 -6.26
N PRO A 54 -10.36 0.62 -4.96
CA PRO A 54 -9.41 0.11 -3.97
C PRO A 54 -8.78 -1.23 -4.33
N LYS A 55 -9.53 -2.12 -4.98
CA LYS A 55 -9.03 -3.42 -5.44
C LYS A 55 -7.91 -3.28 -6.50
N ASP A 56 -8.01 -2.30 -7.40
CA ASP A 56 -6.95 -2.06 -8.38
C ASP A 56 -5.63 -1.67 -7.70
N ILE A 57 -5.72 -0.94 -6.58
CA ILE A 57 -4.55 -0.56 -5.77
C ILE A 57 -3.95 -1.81 -5.10
N GLU A 58 -4.78 -2.68 -4.53
CA GLU A 58 -4.34 -3.94 -3.92
C GLU A 58 -3.66 -4.85 -4.94
N ASP A 59 -4.27 -5.04 -6.11
CA ASP A 59 -3.74 -5.86 -7.19
C ASP A 59 -2.41 -5.31 -7.72
N PHE A 60 -2.29 -3.98 -7.83
CA PHE A 60 -1.03 -3.33 -8.19
C PHE A 60 0.06 -3.57 -7.15
N ILE A 61 -0.26 -3.39 -5.85
CA ILE A 61 0.70 -3.63 -4.75
C ILE A 61 1.18 -5.07 -4.78
N LYS A 62 0.26 -6.04 -4.88
CA LYS A 62 0.59 -7.47 -4.95
C LYS A 62 1.49 -7.78 -6.13
N SER A 63 1.12 -7.33 -7.32
CA SER A 63 1.90 -7.52 -8.53
C SER A 63 3.30 -6.90 -8.44
N TYR A 64 3.39 -5.69 -7.90
CA TYR A 64 4.66 -4.98 -7.74
C TYR A 64 5.61 -5.71 -6.78
N ILE A 65 5.09 -6.17 -5.62
CA ILE A 65 5.88 -6.91 -4.64
C ILE A 65 6.27 -8.29 -5.19
N GLN A 66 5.35 -8.97 -5.89
CA GLN A 66 5.65 -10.26 -6.52
C GLN A 66 6.75 -10.12 -7.57
N THR A 67 6.67 -9.12 -8.43
CA THR A 67 7.72 -8.82 -9.42
C THR A 67 9.07 -8.56 -8.77
N TYR A 68 9.07 -7.87 -7.61
CA TYR A 68 10.31 -7.69 -6.85
C TYR A 68 10.85 -9.02 -6.33
N PHE A 69 10.00 -9.90 -5.81
CA PHE A 69 10.41 -11.22 -5.32
C PHE A 69 10.98 -12.08 -6.45
N ASP A 70 10.31 -12.14 -7.58
CA ASP A 70 10.72 -12.90 -8.75
C ASP A 70 12.11 -12.45 -9.26
N ASN A 71 12.33 -11.13 -9.37
CA ASN A 71 13.59 -10.55 -9.81
C ASN A 71 14.73 -10.70 -8.79
N ALA A 72 14.43 -10.79 -7.51
CA ALA A 72 15.39 -10.93 -6.43
C ALA A 72 15.60 -12.40 -6.02
N GLU A 73 14.95 -13.34 -6.68
CA GLU A 73 14.95 -14.78 -6.36
C GLU A 73 14.55 -15.04 -4.88
N LEU A 74 13.55 -14.31 -4.39
CA LEU A 74 13.03 -14.41 -3.04
C LEU A 74 11.69 -15.14 -3.03
N ASP A 75 11.46 -15.95 -1.99
CA ASP A 75 10.17 -16.56 -1.74
C ASP A 75 9.35 -15.71 -0.78
N GLY A 76 8.04 -15.58 -1.05
CA GLY A 76 7.16 -14.92 -0.11
C GLY A 76 5.70 -14.85 -0.57
N THR A 77 4.81 -14.63 0.40
CA THR A 77 3.39 -14.35 0.17
C THR A 77 3.05 -12.96 0.67
N VAL A 78 2.08 -12.34 0.04
CA VAL A 78 1.63 -10.97 0.33
C VAL A 78 0.16 -10.98 0.68
N GLU A 79 -0.16 -10.52 1.87
CA GLU A 79 -1.52 -10.29 2.34
C GLU A 79 -1.73 -8.78 2.47
N ILE A 80 -2.90 -8.28 2.07
CA ILE A 80 -3.23 -6.86 2.13
C ILE A 80 -4.57 -6.70 2.82
N GLU A 81 -4.59 -5.83 3.81
CA GLU A 81 -5.79 -5.36 4.49
C GLU A 81 -5.98 -3.88 4.16
N ASN A 82 -7.17 -3.51 3.72
CA ASN A 82 -7.54 -2.12 3.46
C ASN A 82 -8.40 -1.58 4.59
N ASP A 83 -7.86 -0.64 5.33
CA ASP A 83 -8.54 0.06 6.42
C ASP A 83 -8.82 1.50 5.99
N HIS A 84 -10.01 1.74 5.42
CA HIS A 84 -10.46 3.07 4.96
C HIS A 84 -9.44 3.81 4.05
N GLY A 85 -8.80 3.09 3.13
CA GLY A 85 -7.81 3.65 2.19
C GLY A 85 -6.38 3.67 2.72
N PHE A 86 -6.14 3.10 3.90
CA PHE A 86 -4.81 2.78 4.40
C PHE A 86 -4.53 1.29 4.24
N TYR A 87 -3.49 0.92 3.49
CA TYR A 87 -3.16 -0.46 3.16
C TYR A 87 -2.12 -1.01 4.11
N ARG A 88 -2.50 -2.02 4.91
CA ARG A 88 -1.60 -2.82 5.73
C ARG A 88 -1.17 -4.03 4.92
N ILE A 89 0.13 -4.17 4.71
CA ILE A 89 0.70 -5.21 3.86
C ILE A 89 1.57 -6.10 4.73
N THR A 90 1.18 -7.37 4.85
CA THR A 90 1.95 -8.39 5.55
C THR A 90 2.66 -9.25 4.52
N VAL A 91 3.97 -9.30 4.62
CA VAL A 91 4.84 -10.14 3.81
C VAL A 91 5.32 -11.31 4.65
N ASN A 92 4.97 -12.53 4.26
CA ASN A 92 5.46 -13.75 4.88
C ASN A 92 6.54 -14.36 3.99
N THR A 93 7.77 -14.47 4.48
CA THR A 93 8.94 -14.94 3.71
C THR A 93 9.91 -15.70 4.58
N LYS A 94 10.70 -16.60 3.96
CA LYS A 94 11.84 -17.25 4.60
C LYS A 94 13.10 -16.38 4.58
N ASN A 95 13.11 -15.33 3.77
CA ASN A 95 14.26 -14.46 3.52
C ASN A 95 14.32 -13.24 4.45
N ASN A 96 13.98 -13.41 5.75
CA ASN A 96 13.89 -12.34 6.73
C ASN A 96 15.11 -11.42 6.79
N ALA A 97 16.31 -12.00 6.76
CA ALA A 97 17.55 -11.25 6.87
C ALA A 97 17.72 -10.22 5.73
N ILE A 98 17.30 -10.60 4.51
CA ILE A 98 17.38 -9.75 3.31
C ILE A 98 16.28 -8.69 3.38
N MET A 99 15.03 -9.10 3.62
CA MET A 99 13.88 -8.21 3.60
C MET A 99 13.87 -7.20 4.74
N ILE A 100 14.27 -7.60 5.93
CA ILE A 100 14.33 -6.72 7.11
C ILE A 100 15.62 -5.90 7.10
N GLY A 101 16.76 -6.56 6.89
CA GLY A 101 18.09 -5.96 6.94
C GLY A 101 18.51 -5.49 8.32
N LYS A 102 19.71 -4.88 8.40
CA LYS A 102 20.26 -4.39 9.68
C LYS A 102 19.34 -3.34 10.31
N ALA A 103 18.82 -3.64 11.50
CA ALA A 103 17.92 -2.77 12.26
C ALA A 103 16.65 -2.32 11.50
N GLY A 104 16.17 -3.11 10.52
CA GLY A 104 14.99 -2.81 9.74
C GLY A 104 15.21 -1.82 8.57
N LYS A 105 16.46 -1.52 8.21
CA LYS A 105 16.77 -0.53 7.15
C LYS A 105 16.28 -0.95 5.78
N SER A 106 16.42 -2.24 5.42
CA SER A 106 15.92 -2.77 4.14
C SER A 106 14.40 -2.68 4.09
N LEU A 107 13.72 -3.07 5.15
CA LEU A 107 12.26 -2.96 5.25
C LEU A 107 11.78 -1.51 5.12
N GLN A 108 12.47 -0.55 5.74
CA GLN A 108 12.14 0.87 5.59
C GLN A 108 12.33 1.36 4.15
N ALA A 109 13.42 0.95 3.50
CA ALA A 109 13.69 1.30 2.10
C ALA A 109 12.64 0.68 1.17
N PHE A 110 12.31 -0.58 1.36
CA PHE A 110 11.29 -1.29 0.61
C PHE A 110 9.90 -0.64 0.76
N ASN A 111 9.52 -0.29 1.99
CA ASN A 111 8.27 0.42 2.25
C ASN A 111 8.21 1.77 1.52
N ARG A 112 9.31 2.53 1.47
CA ARG A 112 9.39 3.79 0.71
C ARG A 112 9.28 3.56 -0.80
N LEU A 113 9.94 2.52 -1.31
CA LEU A 113 9.91 2.15 -2.73
C LEU A 113 8.49 1.82 -3.18
N VAL A 114 7.82 0.90 -2.49
CA VAL A 114 6.44 0.49 -2.82
C VAL A 114 5.49 1.69 -2.71
N LYS A 115 5.61 2.50 -1.65
CA LYS A 115 4.80 3.71 -1.48
C LYS A 115 4.99 4.70 -2.62
N ALA A 116 6.23 4.91 -3.08
CA ALA A 116 6.51 5.79 -4.21
C ALA A 116 5.93 5.24 -5.52
N ALA A 117 6.09 3.93 -5.77
CA ALA A 117 5.55 3.27 -6.95
C ALA A 117 4.02 3.37 -7.02
N VAL A 118 3.33 3.06 -5.91
CA VAL A 118 1.87 3.16 -5.83
C VAL A 118 1.41 4.60 -6.03
N SER A 119 2.04 5.56 -5.34
CA SER A 119 1.67 6.97 -5.47
C SER A 119 1.89 7.53 -6.87
N ALA A 120 2.93 7.07 -7.55
CA ALA A 120 3.20 7.44 -8.95
C ALA A 120 2.18 6.80 -9.91
N ALA A 121 1.84 5.52 -9.71
CA ALA A 121 0.90 4.81 -10.56
C ALA A 121 -0.53 5.40 -10.50
N PHE A 122 -0.98 5.76 -9.30
CA PHE A 122 -2.34 6.27 -9.06
C PHE A 122 -2.42 7.80 -8.97
N LYS A 123 -1.32 8.52 -9.18
CA LYS A 123 -1.22 9.99 -9.14
C LYS A 123 -1.81 10.59 -7.84
N LYS A 124 -1.80 9.82 -6.75
CA LYS A 124 -2.38 10.17 -5.45
C LYS A 124 -1.49 9.69 -4.32
N ARG A 125 -1.46 10.43 -3.22
CA ARG A 125 -0.82 9.94 -1.98
C ARG A 125 -1.68 8.83 -1.37
N ILE A 126 -1.13 7.61 -1.35
CA ILE A 126 -1.77 6.44 -0.77
C ILE A 126 -1.00 6.05 0.50
N GLY A 127 -1.73 5.91 1.60
CA GLY A 127 -1.19 5.44 2.86
C GLY A 127 -0.97 3.94 2.81
N LEU A 128 0.27 3.49 3.04
CA LEU A 128 0.55 2.07 3.18
C LEU A 128 1.68 1.80 4.17
N LEU A 129 1.65 0.61 4.75
CA LEU A 129 2.64 0.12 5.68
C LEU A 129 2.92 -1.36 5.43
N ILE A 130 4.19 -1.69 5.20
CA ILE A 130 4.63 -3.06 5.03
C ILE A 130 5.24 -3.56 6.33
N ASP A 131 4.85 -4.76 6.74
CA ASP A 131 5.51 -5.55 7.77
C ASP A 131 5.99 -6.88 7.20
N VAL A 132 7.04 -7.44 7.77
CA VAL A 132 7.62 -8.72 7.37
C VAL A 132 7.61 -9.64 8.57
N ASN A 133 6.83 -10.73 8.49
CA ASN A 133 6.75 -11.79 9.50
C ASN A 133 6.53 -11.28 10.94
N GLY A 134 5.78 -10.18 11.14
CA GLY A 134 5.53 -9.61 12.45
C GLY A 134 6.75 -8.92 13.08
N TYR A 135 7.75 -8.53 12.29
CA TYR A 135 9.01 -7.92 12.76
C TYR A 135 8.78 -6.69 13.65
N LYS A 136 7.80 -5.86 13.31
CA LYS A 136 7.55 -4.61 14.07
C LYS A 136 7.05 -4.91 15.48
N GLU A 137 6.16 -5.86 15.62
CA GLU A 137 5.62 -6.29 16.93
C GLU A 137 6.72 -6.95 17.76
N GLU A 138 7.47 -7.88 17.18
CA GLU A 138 8.59 -8.54 17.85
C GLU A 138 9.65 -7.53 18.33
N ARG A 139 9.95 -6.54 17.48
CA ARG A 139 10.89 -5.48 17.83
C ARG A 139 10.37 -4.61 18.99
N TYR A 140 9.10 -4.23 18.95
CA TYR A 140 8.45 -3.47 20.01
C TYR A 140 8.50 -4.22 21.35
N GLU A 141 8.15 -5.51 21.35
CA GLU A 141 8.25 -6.33 22.56
C GLU A 141 9.68 -6.42 23.12
N LYS A 142 10.66 -6.61 22.24
CA LYS A 142 12.08 -6.65 22.66
C LYS A 142 12.51 -5.33 23.32
N ILE A 143 12.09 -4.19 22.77
CA ILE A 143 12.37 -2.86 23.33
C ILE A 143 11.69 -2.71 24.70
N CYS A 144 10.42 -3.07 24.83
CA CYS A 144 9.70 -3.02 26.10
C CYS A 144 10.36 -3.90 27.18
N LYS A 145 10.71 -5.15 26.83
CA LYS A 145 11.40 -6.07 27.74
C LYS A 145 12.76 -5.51 28.18
N MET A 146 13.51 -4.89 27.27
CA MET A 146 14.80 -4.24 27.57
C MET A 146 14.59 -3.04 28.49
N ALA A 147 13.64 -2.16 28.22
CA ALA A 147 13.36 -0.98 29.06
C ALA A 147 12.99 -1.38 30.50
N VAL A 148 12.14 -2.40 30.67
CA VAL A 148 11.78 -2.93 31.98
C VAL A 148 12.99 -3.49 32.72
N ARG A 149 13.87 -4.22 32.03
CA ARG A 149 15.10 -4.77 32.63
C ARG A 149 16.02 -3.66 33.10
N VAL A 150 16.30 -2.69 32.23
CA VAL A 150 17.17 -1.55 32.57
C VAL A 150 16.60 -0.75 33.73
N ALA A 151 15.30 -0.48 33.75
CA ALA A 151 14.65 0.22 34.86
C ALA A 151 14.81 -0.52 36.21
N LYS A 152 14.69 -1.86 36.22
CA LYS A 152 14.95 -2.68 37.40
C LYS A 152 16.39 -2.61 37.86
N ASP A 153 17.36 -2.64 36.93
CA ASP A 153 18.78 -2.58 37.22
C ASP A 153 19.16 -1.20 37.83
N VAL A 154 18.69 -0.10 37.24
CA VAL A 154 18.88 1.26 37.74
C VAL A 154 18.30 1.38 39.17
N ARG A 155 17.12 0.88 39.43
CA ARG A 155 16.52 0.89 40.79
C ARG A 155 17.34 0.12 41.80
N ARG A 156 17.94 -0.99 41.42
CA ARG A 156 18.74 -1.86 42.27
C ARG A 156 20.12 -1.27 42.52
N THR A 157 20.81 -0.83 41.47
CA THR A 157 22.22 -0.37 41.52
C THR A 157 22.36 1.10 41.88
N LYS A 158 21.32 1.91 41.69
CA LYS A 158 21.32 3.37 41.80
C LYS A 158 22.33 4.07 40.86
N VAL A 159 22.70 3.38 39.77
CA VAL A 159 23.59 3.91 38.71
C VAL A 159 22.75 4.20 37.47
N ASP A 160 22.96 5.37 36.88
CA ASP A 160 22.28 5.78 35.65
C ASP A 160 22.69 4.90 34.50
N ALA A 161 21.74 4.60 33.63
CA ALA A 161 21.96 3.86 32.39
C ALA A 161 21.61 4.74 31.18
N VAL A 162 22.54 4.81 30.23
CA VAL A 162 22.33 5.47 28.94
C VAL A 162 21.94 4.40 27.93
N LEU A 163 20.82 4.61 27.24
CA LEU A 163 20.37 3.75 26.14
C LEU A 163 20.81 4.35 24.81
N ASP A 164 21.13 3.47 23.86
CA ASP A 164 21.40 3.91 22.49
C ASP A 164 20.17 4.57 21.87
N PRO A 165 20.34 5.61 21.03
CA PRO A 165 19.24 6.25 20.33
C PRO A 165 18.53 5.22 19.44
N MET A 166 17.21 5.16 19.55
CA MET A 166 16.37 4.29 18.74
C MET A 166 15.66 5.12 17.67
N PRO A 167 15.62 4.64 16.43
CA PRO A 167 14.87 5.31 15.35
C PRO A 167 13.36 5.19 15.54
#